data_4ee912dd43ac8726d355448d55612e0b
#
_entry.id   4ee912dd43ac8726d355448d55612e0b
#
_cell.length_a   1.000
_cell.length_b   1.000
_cell.length_c   1.000
_cell.angle_alpha   90.00
_cell.angle_beta   90.00
_cell.angle_gamma   90.00
#
_symmetry.space_group_name_H-M   'P 1'
#
loop_
_entity.id
_entity.type
_entity.pdbx_description
1 polymer ?
#
loop_
_entity_poly.entity_id
_entity_poly.type
_entity_poly.pdbx_seq_one_letter_code
_entity_poly.pdbx_strand_id
1 'polypeptide(L)'
;RDEDGNYLSGNKGDTHIKLLNKVYWDTHAIINKDNPAHFDEELCELAFIATNDLYNYLSSLDEYVESFDILDYLEIRELMEVKQVLDDIDTDESINVAYDTVSKIIKTDGRLNRNPLVRADRDGSIKHMQLLQCLVARGKTTDIDSYQFKEPIKRGYLDGFKTIYETIIESRPASQSLFFNKDTLKKTEYFSRRLQIQTMIVERVHP
;
A
#
# COMPACT_ATOMS: atom_id res chain seq x y z
N ARG A 1 3.75 16.28 12.72
CA ARG A 1 2.92 17.17 11.89
C ARG A 1 3.73 18.42 11.60
N ASP A 2 3.58 18.98 10.41
CA ASP A 2 4.12 20.30 10.09
C ASP A 2 3.34 21.42 10.80
N GLU A 3 3.77 22.67 10.67
CA GLU A 3 3.13 23.83 11.29
C GLU A 3 1.68 24.03 10.82
N ASP A 4 1.33 23.48 9.66
CA ASP A 4 -0.01 23.49 9.07
C ASP A 4 -0.89 22.28 9.51
N GLY A 5 -0.38 21.41 10.39
CA GLY A 5 -1.09 20.24 10.92
C GLY A 5 -1.13 19.03 10.01
N ASN A 6 -0.42 19.04 8.85
CA ASN A 6 -0.32 17.88 7.97
C ASN A 6 0.67 16.85 8.49
N TYR A 7 0.49 15.59 8.13
CA TYR A 7 1.48 14.57 8.45
C TYR A 7 2.76 14.80 7.67
N LEU A 8 3.91 14.80 8.37
CA LEU A 8 5.23 15.03 7.79
C LEU A 8 5.65 14.01 6.72
N SER A 9 4.96 12.89 6.61
CA SER A 9 5.19 11.90 5.56
C SER A 9 4.04 11.92 4.56
N GLY A 10 4.30 12.43 3.38
CA GLY A 10 3.33 12.44 2.28
C GLY A 10 3.09 11.08 1.61
N ASN A 11 3.86 10.04 1.95
CA ASN A 11 3.71 8.69 1.38
C ASN A 11 3.68 7.63 2.48
N LYS A 12 2.59 6.92 2.52
CA LYS A 12 2.32 5.77 3.35
C LYS A 12 3.27 4.63 2.94
N GLY A 13 4.10 4.15 3.84
CA GLY A 13 4.98 3.00 3.63
C GLY A 13 6.48 3.24 3.74
N ASP A 14 6.94 4.50 3.60
CA ASP A 14 8.37 4.84 3.71
C ASP A 14 8.75 5.43 5.08
N THR A 15 7.86 5.41 6.04
CA THR A 15 7.92 6.27 7.24
C THR A 15 9.14 5.98 8.10
N HIS A 16 9.47 4.71 8.29
CA HIS A 16 10.58 4.33 9.17
C HIS A 16 11.95 4.72 8.60
N ILE A 17 12.21 4.37 7.33
CA ILE A 17 13.49 4.70 6.66
C ILE A 17 13.64 6.21 6.47
N LYS A 18 12.56 6.90 6.11
CA LYS A 18 12.59 8.37 5.97
C LYS A 18 12.82 9.07 7.31
N LEU A 19 12.19 8.58 8.38
CA LEU A 19 12.40 9.11 9.72
C LEU A 19 13.85 8.90 10.15
N LEU A 20 14.39 7.70 9.97
CA LEU A 20 15.79 7.40 10.26
C LEU A 20 16.74 8.33 9.52
N ASN A 21 16.57 8.45 8.20
CA ASN A 21 17.39 9.33 7.37
C ASN A 21 17.28 10.79 7.82
N LYS A 22 16.07 11.24 8.13
CA LYS A 22 15.86 12.61 8.59
C LYS A 22 16.54 12.85 9.93
N VAL A 23 16.33 11.99 10.91
CA VAL A 23 16.96 12.10 12.24
C VAL A 23 18.48 12.09 12.12
N TYR A 24 19.03 11.20 11.32
CA TYR A 24 20.48 11.15 11.08
C TYR A 24 21.00 12.46 10.49
N TRP A 25 20.47 12.90 9.34
CA TRP A 25 21.00 14.07 8.64
C TRP A 25 20.76 15.39 9.35
N ASP A 26 19.61 15.55 10.02
CA ASP A 26 19.32 16.74 10.80
C ASP A 26 20.29 16.86 11.99
N THR A 27 20.58 15.73 12.66
CA THR A 27 21.52 15.69 13.78
C THR A 27 22.97 15.82 13.30
N HIS A 28 23.32 15.14 12.22
CA HIS A 28 24.63 15.22 11.59
C HIS A 28 25.00 16.66 11.17
N ALA A 29 24.04 17.40 10.60
CA ALA A 29 24.24 18.78 10.21
C ALA A 29 24.52 19.71 11.42
N ILE A 30 24.08 19.33 12.61
CA ILE A 30 24.31 20.08 13.84
C ILE A 30 25.69 19.74 14.43
N ILE A 31 26.04 18.44 14.47
CA ILE A 31 27.25 17.92 15.13
C ILE A 31 28.48 18.09 14.24
N ASN A 32 28.37 17.73 12.97
CA ASN A 32 29.49 17.65 12.02
C ASN A 32 29.50 18.85 11.05
N LYS A 33 29.26 20.05 11.56
CA LYS A 33 29.23 21.29 10.75
C LYS A 33 30.52 21.54 9.96
N ASP A 34 31.67 21.17 10.53
CA ASP A 34 32.99 21.41 9.94
C ASP A 34 33.36 20.37 8.86
N ASN A 35 32.69 19.24 8.84
CA ASN A 35 32.91 18.18 7.86
C ASN A 35 31.59 17.53 7.41
N PRO A 36 30.77 18.21 6.60
CA PRO A 36 29.44 17.73 6.22
C PRO A 36 29.45 16.49 5.31
N ALA A 37 30.60 16.15 4.73
CA ALA A 37 30.76 14.96 3.88
C ALA A 37 31.18 13.68 4.67
N HIS A 38 31.51 13.83 5.94
CA HIS A 38 31.92 12.72 6.79
C HIS A 38 30.69 11.89 7.20
N PHE A 39 30.74 10.59 6.94
CA PHE A 39 29.74 9.68 7.46
C PHE A 39 30.11 9.31 8.91
N ASP A 40 29.20 9.61 9.81
CA ASP A 40 29.36 9.35 11.25
C ASP A 40 28.63 8.03 11.60
N GLU A 41 29.42 6.95 11.72
CA GLU A 41 28.89 5.61 11.98
C GLU A 41 28.20 5.51 13.36
N GLU A 42 28.80 6.13 14.38
CA GLU A 42 28.27 6.11 15.75
C GLU A 42 26.94 6.86 15.84
N LEU A 43 26.84 8.01 15.17
CA LEU A 43 25.59 8.76 15.06
C LEU A 43 24.52 7.97 14.29
N CYS A 44 24.92 7.26 13.23
CA CYS A 44 23.98 6.42 12.47
C CYS A 44 23.41 5.28 13.32
N GLU A 45 24.25 4.63 14.12
CA GLU A 45 23.83 3.58 15.07
C GLU A 45 22.86 4.13 16.11
N LEU A 46 23.17 5.27 16.71
CA LEU A 46 22.29 5.93 17.68
C LEU A 46 20.95 6.34 17.07
N ALA A 47 20.97 6.91 15.88
CA ALA A 47 19.73 7.27 15.17
C ALA A 47 18.87 6.04 14.85
N PHE A 48 19.50 4.92 14.49
CA PHE A 48 18.82 3.65 14.23
C PHE A 48 18.18 3.11 15.53
N ILE A 49 18.91 3.07 16.62
CA ILE A 49 18.39 2.60 17.93
C ILE A 49 17.20 3.48 18.34
N ALA A 50 17.36 4.80 18.33
CA ALA A 50 16.31 5.72 18.74
C ALA A 50 15.03 5.61 17.89
N THR A 51 15.17 5.47 16.57
CA THR A 51 14.01 5.30 15.67
C THR A 51 13.35 3.94 15.84
N ASN A 52 14.12 2.89 16.09
CA ASN A 52 13.60 1.54 16.34
C ASN A 52 12.86 1.47 17.68
N ASP A 53 13.39 2.08 18.72
CA ASP A 53 12.74 2.15 20.04
C ASP A 53 11.44 2.94 19.97
N LEU A 54 11.44 4.07 19.26
CA LEU A 54 10.23 4.84 19.01
C LEU A 54 9.17 4.01 18.25
N TYR A 55 9.59 3.28 17.22
CA TYR A 55 8.70 2.41 16.45
C TYR A 55 8.10 1.30 17.33
N ASN A 56 8.93 0.63 18.12
CA ASN A 56 8.48 -0.41 19.05
C ASN A 56 7.53 0.13 20.11
N TYR A 57 7.83 1.33 20.63
CA TYR A 57 6.94 2.00 21.59
C TYR A 57 5.58 2.34 20.95
N LEU A 58 5.58 2.96 19.78
CA LEU A 58 4.34 3.28 19.06
C LEU A 58 3.54 2.03 18.72
N SER A 59 4.21 0.95 18.29
CA SER A 59 3.56 -0.33 18.00
C SER A 59 2.97 -0.98 19.26
N SER A 60 3.56 -0.76 20.42
CA SER A 60 3.02 -1.26 21.70
C SER A 60 1.79 -0.49 22.18
N LEU A 61 1.60 0.74 21.69
CA LEU A 61 0.40 1.55 21.99
C LEU A 61 -0.78 1.20 21.07
N ASP A 62 -0.52 0.46 20.01
CA ASP A 62 -1.52 0.07 19.01
C ASP A 62 -2.27 -1.19 19.49
N GLU A 63 -3.07 -1.02 20.56
CA GLU A 63 -3.92 -2.07 21.10
C GLU A 63 -5.22 -2.28 20.27
N TYR A 64 -5.47 -1.42 19.28
CA TYR A 64 -6.69 -1.44 18.50
C TYR A 64 -6.46 -2.09 17.15
N VAL A 65 -6.87 -3.34 17.03
CA VAL A 65 -7.11 -3.97 15.73
C VAL A 65 -8.49 -3.55 15.26
N GLU A 66 -8.57 -2.60 14.35
CA GLU A 66 -9.83 -2.33 13.64
C GLU A 66 -10.11 -3.51 12.72
N SER A 67 -11.25 -4.15 12.91
CA SER A 67 -11.79 -5.13 11.98
C SER A 67 -12.87 -4.46 11.15
N PHE A 68 -12.95 -4.81 9.88
CA PHE A 68 -14.04 -4.43 8.99
C PHE A 68 -14.68 -5.69 8.39
N ASP A 69 -15.94 -5.59 8.07
CA ASP A 69 -16.73 -6.68 7.49
C ASP A 69 -17.44 -6.25 6.21
N ILE A 70 -18.28 -7.12 5.68
CA ILE A 70 -19.01 -6.85 4.44
C ILE A 70 -20.00 -5.69 4.59
N LEU A 71 -20.49 -5.42 5.78
CA LEU A 71 -21.44 -4.32 6.02
C LEU A 71 -20.78 -2.96 5.83
N ASP A 72 -19.49 -2.85 6.16
CA ASP A 72 -18.71 -1.63 5.95
C ASP A 72 -18.57 -1.31 4.45
N TYR A 73 -18.42 -2.32 3.60
CA TYR A 73 -18.45 -2.15 2.14
C TYR A 73 -19.85 -1.75 1.66
N LEU A 74 -20.89 -2.38 2.20
CA LEU A 74 -22.28 -2.08 1.81
C LEU A 74 -22.67 -0.67 2.23
N GLU A 75 -22.22 -0.18 3.38
CA GLU A 75 -22.46 1.19 3.81
C GLU A 75 -21.97 2.21 2.77
N ILE A 76 -20.80 1.98 2.17
CA ILE A 76 -20.28 2.84 1.11
C ILE A 76 -21.15 2.71 -0.15
N ARG A 77 -21.52 1.48 -0.54
CA ARG A 77 -22.29 1.21 -1.75
C ARG A 77 -23.75 1.70 -1.66
N GLU A 78 -24.30 1.81 -0.46
CA GLU A 78 -25.65 2.30 -0.22
C GLU A 78 -25.79 3.81 -0.42
N LEU A 79 -24.69 4.56 -0.49
CA LEU A 79 -24.75 5.98 -0.81
C LEU A 79 -25.34 6.20 -2.21
N MET A 80 -26.30 7.12 -2.31
CA MET A 80 -27.05 7.40 -3.54
C MET A 80 -26.11 7.72 -4.70
N GLU A 81 -25.09 8.53 -4.43
CA GLU A 81 -24.09 8.97 -5.41
C GLU A 81 -23.25 7.80 -5.94
N VAL A 82 -22.95 6.83 -5.06
CA VAL A 82 -22.22 5.61 -5.42
C VAL A 82 -23.10 4.70 -6.26
N LYS A 83 -24.34 4.47 -5.85
CA LYS A 83 -25.30 3.64 -6.61
C LYS A 83 -25.48 4.14 -8.04
N GLN A 84 -25.71 5.43 -8.22
CA GLN A 84 -25.89 6.02 -9.54
C GLN A 84 -24.72 5.76 -10.47
N VAL A 85 -23.51 5.94 -9.96
CA VAL A 85 -22.31 5.74 -10.76
C VAL A 85 -22.04 4.26 -11.06
N LEU A 86 -22.42 3.36 -10.14
CA LEU A 86 -22.29 1.91 -10.35
C LEU A 86 -23.30 1.38 -11.39
N ASP A 87 -24.52 1.94 -11.42
CA ASP A 87 -25.53 1.56 -12.41
C ASP A 87 -25.18 2.01 -13.83
N ASP A 88 -24.37 3.06 -13.98
CA ASP A 88 -23.93 3.62 -15.25
C ASP A 88 -22.66 2.96 -15.83
N ILE A 89 -22.11 1.92 -15.18
CA ILE A 89 -20.92 1.24 -15.65
C ILE A 89 -21.22 0.40 -16.89
N ASP A 90 -20.77 0.88 -18.07
CA ASP A 90 -20.85 0.14 -19.33
C ASP A 90 -19.55 0.12 -20.13
N THR A 91 -18.77 1.17 -20.06
CA THR A 91 -17.51 1.33 -20.80
C THR A 91 -16.32 1.49 -19.85
N ASP A 92 -15.11 1.45 -20.43
CA ASP A 92 -13.87 1.69 -19.68
C ASP A 92 -13.80 3.12 -19.11
N GLU A 93 -14.31 4.09 -19.89
CA GLU A 93 -14.41 5.48 -19.45
C GLU A 93 -15.36 5.62 -18.24
N SER A 94 -16.51 4.94 -18.26
CA SER A 94 -17.45 4.97 -17.14
C SER A 94 -16.88 4.31 -15.88
N ILE A 95 -16.05 3.27 -16.01
CA ILE A 95 -15.32 2.68 -14.89
C ILE A 95 -14.36 3.70 -14.25
N ASN A 96 -13.61 4.46 -15.06
CA ASN A 96 -12.69 5.47 -14.55
C ASN A 96 -13.44 6.61 -13.84
N VAL A 97 -14.55 7.08 -14.39
CA VAL A 97 -15.42 8.07 -13.74
C VAL A 97 -15.97 7.54 -12.40
N ALA A 98 -16.36 6.27 -12.37
CA ALA A 98 -16.82 5.61 -11.16
C ALA A 98 -15.69 5.53 -10.11
N TYR A 99 -14.48 5.17 -10.50
CA TYR A 99 -13.31 5.16 -9.62
C TYR A 99 -13.02 6.53 -9.02
N ASP A 100 -13.00 7.58 -9.84
CA ASP A 100 -12.74 8.95 -9.39
C ASP A 100 -13.81 9.44 -8.42
N THR A 101 -15.09 9.17 -8.75
CA THR A 101 -16.22 9.58 -7.91
C THR A 101 -16.20 8.87 -6.57
N VAL A 102 -16.07 7.54 -6.55
CA VAL A 102 -16.05 6.76 -5.32
C VAL A 102 -14.79 7.09 -4.49
N SER A 103 -13.63 7.26 -5.15
CA SER A 103 -12.40 7.69 -4.49
C SER A 103 -12.55 9.04 -3.80
N LYS A 104 -13.21 10.00 -4.46
CA LYS A 104 -13.50 11.32 -3.87
C LYS A 104 -14.41 11.19 -2.65
N ILE A 105 -15.48 10.42 -2.75
CA ILE A 105 -16.42 10.18 -1.64
C ILE A 105 -15.67 9.56 -0.45
N ILE A 106 -14.90 8.49 -0.66
CA ILE A 106 -14.12 7.83 0.40
C ILE A 106 -13.18 8.81 1.09
N LYS A 107 -12.54 9.72 0.34
CA LYS A 107 -11.56 10.67 0.90
C LYS A 107 -12.20 11.84 1.64
N THR A 108 -13.36 12.32 1.19
CA THR A 108 -13.90 13.63 1.63
C THR A 108 -15.22 13.55 2.37
N ASP A 109 -16.00 12.46 2.23
CA ASP A 109 -17.32 12.39 2.83
C ASP A 109 -17.25 12.16 4.34
N GLY A 110 -17.82 13.11 5.08
CA GLY A 110 -17.89 13.06 6.54
C GLY A 110 -18.85 11.98 7.08
N ARG A 111 -19.82 11.54 6.29
CA ARG A 111 -20.75 10.46 6.66
C ARG A 111 -20.03 9.16 6.95
N LEU A 112 -18.91 8.91 6.23
CA LEU A 112 -18.10 7.70 6.31
C LEU A 112 -16.97 7.78 7.34
N ASN A 113 -16.86 8.82 8.14
CA ASN A 113 -15.75 8.99 9.10
C ASN A 113 -15.71 7.89 10.18
N ARG A 114 -16.82 7.22 10.45
CA ARG A 114 -16.88 6.11 11.41
C ARG A 114 -16.68 4.74 10.80
N ASN A 115 -16.72 4.66 9.47
CA ASN A 115 -16.53 3.40 8.76
C ASN A 115 -15.06 2.94 8.89
N PRO A 116 -14.79 1.76 9.48
CA PRO A 116 -13.43 1.31 9.73
C PRO A 116 -12.65 1.04 8.45
N LEU A 117 -13.32 0.60 7.39
CA LEU A 117 -12.71 0.38 6.07
C LEU A 117 -12.21 1.69 5.46
N VAL A 118 -13.00 2.77 5.56
CA VAL A 118 -12.65 4.10 5.07
C VAL A 118 -11.51 4.70 5.90
N ARG A 119 -11.49 4.47 7.21
CA ARG A 119 -10.39 4.89 8.08
C ARG A 119 -9.10 4.16 7.70
N ALA A 120 -9.16 2.84 7.54
CA ALA A 120 -8.01 2.04 7.12
C ALA A 120 -7.46 2.47 5.74
N ASP A 121 -8.33 2.88 4.81
CA ASP A 121 -7.91 3.44 3.52
C ASP A 121 -7.23 4.81 3.67
N ARG A 122 -7.83 5.72 4.45
CA ARG A 122 -7.28 7.06 4.71
C ARG A 122 -5.93 6.99 5.44
N ASP A 123 -5.77 6.05 6.36
CA ASP A 123 -4.53 5.80 7.09
C ASP A 123 -3.48 5.03 6.28
N GLY A 124 -3.88 4.40 5.17
CA GLY A 124 -3.03 3.65 4.27
C GLY A 124 -2.70 2.25 4.71
N SER A 125 -3.45 1.73 5.64
CA SER A 125 -3.35 0.34 6.06
C SER A 125 -3.79 -0.62 4.96
N ILE A 126 -4.68 -0.17 4.07
CA ILE A 126 -5.11 -0.92 2.88
C ILE A 126 -4.75 -0.18 1.59
N LYS A 127 -4.64 -0.93 0.51
CA LYS A 127 -4.36 -0.35 -0.81
C LYS A 127 -5.65 0.19 -1.43
N HIS A 128 -5.72 1.50 -1.63
CA HIS A 128 -6.87 2.20 -2.19
C HIS A 128 -7.42 1.58 -3.47
N MET A 129 -6.56 1.20 -4.41
CA MET A 129 -6.99 0.54 -5.66
C MET A 129 -7.66 -0.82 -5.42
N GLN A 130 -7.21 -1.59 -4.42
CA GLN A 130 -7.86 -2.86 -4.08
C GLN A 130 -9.26 -2.63 -3.49
N LEU A 131 -9.42 -1.58 -2.67
CA LEU A 131 -10.73 -1.17 -2.18
C LEU A 131 -11.68 -0.79 -3.32
N LEU A 132 -11.22 0.03 -4.28
CA LEU A 132 -12.01 0.39 -5.44
C LEU A 132 -12.37 -0.81 -6.33
N GLN A 133 -11.45 -1.77 -6.49
CA GLN A 133 -11.75 -3.00 -7.21
C GLN A 133 -12.79 -3.89 -6.52
N CYS A 134 -12.88 -3.81 -5.21
CA CYS A 134 -13.96 -4.47 -4.47
C CYS A 134 -15.31 -3.75 -4.66
N LEU A 135 -15.30 -2.42 -4.54
CA LEU A 135 -16.53 -1.60 -4.49
C LEU A 135 -17.13 -1.33 -5.87
N VAL A 136 -16.29 -1.07 -6.88
CA VAL A 136 -16.72 -0.54 -8.18
C VAL A 136 -16.64 -1.62 -9.26
N ALA A 137 -15.47 -1.85 -9.78
CA ALA A 137 -15.22 -2.80 -10.86
C ALA A 137 -13.80 -3.33 -10.80
N ARG A 138 -13.55 -4.51 -11.33
CA ARG A 138 -12.19 -5.03 -11.47
C ARG A 138 -11.41 -4.26 -12.56
N GLY A 139 -12.12 -3.83 -13.60
CA GLY A 139 -11.55 -3.11 -14.73
C GLY A 139 -10.79 -3.99 -15.72
N LYS A 140 -9.86 -3.38 -16.45
CA LYS A 140 -9.03 -4.08 -17.41
C LYS A 140 -8.01 -4.99 -16.75
N THR A 141 -7.85 -6.16 -17.34
CA THR A 141 -6.88 -7.18 -16.95
C THR A 141 -5.90 -7.47 -18.08
N THR A 142 -4.78 -8.09 -17.75
CA THR A 142 -3.74 -8.47 -18.72
C THR A 142 -3.64 -9.98 -18.84
N ASP A 143 -3.29 -10.46 -20.03
CA ASP A 143 -2.96 -11.85 -20.26
C ASP A 143 -1.53 -12.19 -19.77
N ILE A 144 -1.17 -13.45 -19.83
CA ILE A 144 0.17 -13.97 -19.46
C ILE A 144 1.28 -13.24 -20.22
N ASP A 145 1.04 -12.89 -21.48
CA ASP A 145 1.97 -12.17 -22.36
C ASP A 145 1.93 -10.64 -22.15
N SER A 146 1.33 -10.16 -21.05
CA SER A 146 1.11 -8.74 -20.77
C SER A 146 0.18 -8.03 -21.77
N TYR A 147 -0.52 -8.77 -22.59
CA TYR A 147 -1.51 -8.23 -23.52
C TYR A 147 -2.77 -7.84 -22.75
N GLN A 148 -3.28 -6.64 -22.98
CA GLN A 148 -4.47 -6.16 -22.28
C GLN A 148 -5.74 -6.69 -22.98
N PHE A 149 -6.67 -7.26 -22.22
CA PHE A 149 -7.97 -7.66 -22.73
C PHE A 149 -8.77 -6.43 -23.17
N LYS A 150 -9.51 -6.57 -24.28
CA LYS A 150 -10.30 -5.46 -24.86
C LYS A 150 -11.48 -5.07 -23.97
N GLU A 151 -12.18 -6.06 -23.44
CA GLU A 151 -13.36 -5.85 -22.60
C GLU A 151 -12.97 -5.88 -21.13
N PRO A 152 -13.26 -4.81 -20.35
CA PRO A 152 -13.01 -4.77 -18.94
C PRO A 152 -14.03 -5.62 -18.17
N ILE A 153 -13.66 -6.08 -16.97
CA ILE A 153 -14.60 -6.65 -16.02
C ILE A 153 -15.34 -5.50 -15.36
N LYS A 154 -16.64 -5.38 -15.65
CA LYS A 154 -17.50 -4.27 -15.23
C LYS A 154 -17.98 -4.39 -13.77
N ARG A 155 -17.59 -5.44 -13.07
CA ARG A 155 -18.04 -5.76 -11.70
C ARG A 155 -16.90 -5.77 -10.73
N GLY A 156 -17.20 -5.35 -9.51
CA GLY A 156 -16.30 -5.47 -8.38
C GLY A 156 -16.30 -6.88 -7.78
N TYR A 157 -15.31 -7.15 -6.95
CA TYR A 157 -15.20 -8.45 -6.26
C TYR A 157 -16.39 -8.72 -5.32
N LEU A 158 -17.04 -7.69 -4.79
CA LEU A 158 -18.25 -7.85 -3.97
C LEU A 158 -19.43 -8.44 -4.75
N ASP A 159 -19.56 -8.11 -6.03
CA ASP A 159 -20.62 -8.63 -6.89
C ASP A 159 -20.32 -10.03 -7.41
N GLY A 160 -19.05 -10.40 -7.36
CA GLY A 160 -18.53 -11.63 -7.94
C GLY A 160 -18.59 -11.65 -9.48
N PHE A 161 -17.96 -12.64 -10.07
CA PHE A 161 -17.98 -12.84 -11.51
C PHE A 161 -19.17 -13.72 -11.91
N LYS A 162 -19.97 -13.26 -12.86
CA LYS A 162 -21.18 -13.97 -13.27
C LYS A 162 -20.99 -14.74 -14.59
N THR A 163 -19.94 -14.40 -15.36
CA THR A 163 -19.67 -15.04 -16.63
C THR A 163 -18.39 -15.85 -16.60
N ILE A 164 -18.35 -16.93 -17.39
CA ILE A 164 -17.13 -17.72 -17.58
C ILE A 164 -16.00 -16.85 -18.14
N TYR A 165 -16.34 -15.90 -19.02
CA TYR A 165 -15.38 -14.96 -19.60
C TYR A 165 -14.68 -14.13 -18.50
N GLU A 166 -15.44 -13.48 -17.59
CA GLU A 166 -14.89 -12.69 -16.48
C GLU A 166 -13.96 -13.54 -15.60
N THR A 167 -14.38 -14.77 -15.31
CA THR A 167 -13.57 -15.69 -14.50
C THR A 167 -12.26 -16.08 -15.19
N ILE A 168 -12.32 -16.37 -16.49
CA ILE A 168 -11.13 -16.74 -17.27
C ILE A 168 -10.15 -15.56 -17.35
N ILE A 169 -10.61 -14.37 -17.72
CA ILE A 169 -9.71 -13.21 -17.87
C ILE A 169 -9.12 -12.75 -16.53
N GLU A 170 -9.82 -12.92 -15.42
CA GLU A 170 -9.26 -12.63 -14.09
C GLU A 170 -8.23 -13.67 -13.64
N SER A 171 -8.38 -14.92 -14.03
CA SER A 171 -7.41 -15.96 -13.69
C SER A 171 -6.06 -15.80 -14.42
N ARG A 172 -6.03 -15.09 -15.54
CA ARG A 172 -4.82 -14.92 -16.36
C ARG A 172 -3.71 -14.11 -15.68
N PRO A 173 -3.97 -12.92 -15.08
CA PRO A 173 -2.96 -12.20 -14.31
C PRO A 173 -2.44 -12.99 -13.11
N ALA A 174 -3.31 -13.73 -12.43
CA ALA A 174 -2.90 -14.60 -11.32
C ALA A 174 -1.95 -15.70 -11.80
N SER A 175 -2.26 -16.34 -12.92
CA SER A 175 -1.40 -17.35 -13.55
C SER A 175 -0.07 -16.77 -13.99
N GLN A 176 -0.06 -15.57 -14.57
CA GLN A 176 1.14 -14.83 -14.96
C GLN A 176 2.03 -14.58 -13.72
N SER A 177 1.46 -14.05 -12.66
CA SER A 177 2.20 -13.77 -11.42
C SER A 177 2.81 -15.05 -10.83
N LEU A 178 2.06 -16.14 -10.79
CA LEU A 178 2.57 -17.43 -10.31
C LEU A 178 3.68 -17.98 -11.19
N PHE A 179 3.54 -17.88 -12.51
CA PHE A 179 4.52 -18.41 -13.45
C PHE A 179 5.84 -17.66 -13.42
N PHE A 180 5.80 -16.32 -13.49
CA PHE A 180 7.02 -15.50 -13.54
C PHE A 180 7.69 -15.32 -12.17
N ASN A 181 6.93 -15.25 -11.09
CA ASN A 181 7.47 -14.96 -9.78
C ASN A 181 7.95 -16.22 -9.04
N LYS A 182 7.33 -17.38 -9.28
CA LYS A 182 7.61 -18.60 -8.52
C LYS A 182 9.10 -18.98 -8.53
N ASP A 183 9.71 -19.10 -9.70
CA ASP A 183 11.10 -19.55 -9.80
C ASP A 183 12.08 -18.42 -9.49
N THR A 184 11.77 -17.20 -9.88
CA THR A 184 12.61 -16.03 -9.60
C THR A 184 12.67 -15.73 -8.12
N LEU A 185 11.53 -15.65 -7.44
CA LEU A 185 11.46 -15.42 -5.99
C LEU A 185 12.14 -16.55 -5.21
N LYS A 186 11.88 -17.80 -5.58
CA LYS A 186 12.51 -18.94 -4.93
C LYS A 186 14.05 -18.88 -5.01
N LYS A 187 14.60 -18.55 -6.17
CA LYS A 187 16.05 -18.45 -6.36
C LYS A 187 16.65 -17.26 -5.64
N THR A 188 16.02 -16.08 -5.72
CA THR A 188 16.53 -14.86 -5.09
C THR A 188 16.41 -14.90 -3.58
N GLU A 189 15.29 -15.38 -3.04
CA GLU A 189 15.13 -15.54 -1.59
C GLU A 189 16.08 -16.58 -1.02
N TYR A 190 16.22 -17.72 -1.69
CA TYR A 190 17.16 -18.76 -1.26
C TYR A 190 18.60 -18.25 -1.26
N PHE A 191 18.99 -17.51 -2.31
CA PHE A 191 20.31 -16.91 -2.39
C PHE A 191 20.54 -15.85 -1.30
N SER A 192 19.56 -14.95 -1.09
CA SER A 192 19.61 -13.94 -0.04
C SER A 192 19.75 -14.56 1.36
N ARG A 193 18.90 -15.55 1.68
CA ARG A 193 18.98 -16.25 2.97
C ARG A 193 20.33 -16.97 3.15
N ARG A 194 20.86 -17.57 2.09
CA ARG A 194 22.15 -18.22 2.12
C ARG A 194 23.28 -17.23 2.38
N LEU A 195 23.23 -16.06 1.75
CA LEU A 195 24.18 -14.97 2.04
C LEU A 195 24.06 -14.49 3.47
N GLN A 196 22.85 -14.24 3.95
CA GLN A 196 22.60 -13.83 5.33
C GLN A 196 23.21 -14.81 6.35
N ILE A 197 22.99 -16.11 6.15
CA ILE A 197 23.57 -17.15 7.03
C ILE A 197 25.10 -17.14 6.96
N GLN A 198 25.68 -17.02 5.76
CA GLN A 198 27.13 -17.01 5.59
C GLN A 198 27.79 -15.75 6.17
N THR A 199 27.07 -14.63 6.18
CA THR A 199 27.57 -13.34 6.69
C THR A 199 27.25 -13.09 8.16
N MET A 200 26.46 -13.96 8.81
CA MET A 200 26.11 -13.82 10.23
C MET A 200 27.31 -13.72 11.19
N ILE A 201 28.47 -14.24 10.79
CA ILE A 201 29.69 -14.22 11.59
C ILE A 201 30.53 -12.93 11.35
N VAL A 202 30.14 -12.14 10.36
CA VAL A 202 30.85 -10.91 10.02
C VAL A 202 30.23 -9.76 10.79
N GLU A 203 30.89 -9.31 11.85
CA GLU A 203 30.41 -8.19 12.67
C GLU A 203 30.76 -6.85 12.02
N ARG A 204 31.97 -6.72 11.48
CA ARG A 204 32.42 -5.51 10.78
C ARG A 204 33.39 -5.86 9.66
N VAL A 205 33.27 -5.17 8.53
CA VAL A 205 34.24 -5.17 7.46
C VAL A 205 35.02 -3.86 7.55
N HIS A 206 36.28 -3.95 8.00
CA HIS A 206 37.20 -2.81 7.93
C HIS A 206 37.85 -2.79 6.55
N PRO A 207 37.90 -1.60 5.87
CA PRO A 207 38.59 -1.45 4.61
C PRO A 207 40.11 -1.64 4.75
#